data_da3e2f758b242309ce2ec7752bf34d4e
#
_entry.id   da3e2f758b242309ce2ec7752bf34d4e
#
_cell.length_a   1.000
_cell.length_b   1.000
_cell.length_c   1.000
_cell.angle_alpha   90.00
_cell.angle_beta   90.00
_cell.angle_gamma   90.00
#
_symmetry.space_group_name_H-M   'P 1'
#
loop_
_entity.id
_entity.type
_entity.pdbx_description
1 polymer ?
#
loop_
_entity_poly.entity_id
_entity_poly.type
_entity_poly.pdbx_seq_one_letter_code
_entity_poly.pdbx_strand_id
1 'polypeptide(L)'
;MWQNNLKLPDISDRTLVLATLVITSVSLFFWLLTHYYLIVLLLIAAIIISVALEPAVNWLHQRGLPRGLSIALIYATFLLLGGAFLWYSVPVILRQGADFVTTLNEGYQNLRAALNGIPNILLRRITGILPADLSELLPLVSNSVVTGEEGAEAAPPITLGSNVMLPVQLIIVLALAFFWTLENARIKQSLFLLVPVSRRDSLRQLISRIEDRLARYVQGQLMLCLAIAILALVAYLLIGLPNALILAAFAGLMEAIPIVGPFLGAIPAMMIGLSASPTAAIWVLVATGIIQQLENSFLVPHIMKRALGISPLVALLSLLGFGTFFGILGAIISIPMAAVIQLIWEFHWDELSQDKAAATGRDQLSLLRYQTTQLIADMQEQYRARTAMEEADNDLVEETAEAIAADLATLLQQQQGEQLP
;
A
#
# COMPACT_ATOMS: atom_id res chain seq x y z
N MET A 1 36.35 27.89 -43.64
CA MET A 1 35.14 28.65 -44.00
C MET A 1 33.91 27.86 -43.55
N TRP A 2 33.67 27.76 -42.23
CA TRP A 2 32.49 27.19 -41.61
C TRP A 2 32.16 28.02 -40.38
N GLN A 3 31.55 29.20 -40.59
CA GLN A 3 30.86 29.94 -39.52
C GLN A 3 29.37 29.65 -39.65
N ASN A 4 28.92 28.64 -38.97
CA ASN A 4 27.49 28.42 -38.74
C ASN A 4 27.04 29.42 -37.66
N ASN A 5 26.40 30.49 -38.09
CA ASN A 5 25.65 31.41 -37.24
C ASN A 5 24.43 30.64 -36.65
N LEU A 6 24.63 30.01 -35.53
CA LEU A 6 23.50 29.63 -34.65
C LEU A 6 22.87 30.94 -34.18
N LYS A 7 21.84 31.42 -34.89
CA LYS A 7 20.94 32.44 -34.37
C LYS A 7 20.19 31.83 -33.18
N LEU A 8 20.67 32.12 -32.00
CA LEU A 8 19.90 31.89 -30.78
C LEU A 8 18.60 32.69 -30.94
N PRO A 9 17.42 32.11 -30.66
CA PRO A 9 16.18 32.86 -30.70
C PRO A 9 16.29 34.02 -29.71
N ASP A 10 15.85 35.22 -30.12
CA ASP A 10 15.76 36.39 -29.24
C ASP A 10 14.78 36.11 -28.10
N ILE A 11 15.35 35.67 -26.99
CA ILE A 11 14.59 35.37 -25.78
C ILE A 11 14.30 36.74 -25.12
N SER A 12 13.05 37.16 -25.16
CA SER A 12 12.62 38.39 -24.48
C SER A 12 12.99 38.35 -23.01
N ASP A 13 13.49 39.46 -22.45
CA ASP A 13 13.83 39.59 -21.03
C ASP A 13 12.69 39.10 -20.10
N ARG A 14 11.44 39.30 -20.52
CA ARG A 14 10.25 38.82 -19.79
C ARG A 14 10.19 37.28 -19.75
N THR A 15 10.55 36.60 -20.84
CA THR A 15 10.56 35.12 -20.86
C THR A 15 11.70 34.55 -20.01
N LEU A 16 12.85 35.22 -19.96
CA LEU A 16 13.95 34.88 -19.08
C LEU A 16 13.57 35.03 -17.61
N VAL A 17 12.97 36.15 -17.23
CA VAL A 17 12.49 36.40 -15.86
C VAL A 17 11.44 35.37 -15.45
N LEU A 18 10.45 35.09 -16.30
CA LEU A 18 9.42 34.09 -16.02
C LEU A 18 10.02 32.70 -15.89
N ALA A 19 10.92 32.29 -16.79
CA ALA A 19 11.59 30.99 -16.73
C ALA A 19 12.42 30.85 -15.44
N THR A 20 13.18 31.87 -15.05
CA THR A 20 13.94 31.88 -13.80
C THR A 20 13.03 31.79 -12.59
N LEU A 21 11.92 32.52 -12.58
CA LEU A 21 10.93 32.51 -11.48
C LEU A 21 10.27 31.12 -11.36
N VAL A 22 9.92 30.48 -12.46
CA VAL A 22 9.36 29.13 -12.50
C VAL A 22 10.40 28.10 -12.00
N ILE A 23 11.64 28.16 -12.51
CA ILE A 23 12.69 27.24 -12.08
C ILE A 23 12.97 27.40 -10.59
N THR A 24 13.09 28.65 -10.11
CA THR A 24 13.32 28.93 -8.68
C THR A 24 12.15 28.44 -7.81
N SER A 25 10.90 28.67 -8.25
CA SER A 25 9.72 28.18 -7.51
C SER A 25 9.64 26.67 -7.49
N VAL A 26 9.94 26.00 -8.59
CA VAL A 26 9.99 24.53 -8.69
C VAL A 26 11.12 23.99 -7.80
N SER A 27 12.32 24.58 -7.86
CA SER A 27 13.44 24.19 -7.01
C SER A 27 13.14 24.38 -5.52
N LEU A 28 12.52 25.50 -5.15
CA LEU A 28 12.10 25.79 -3.79
C LEU A 28 11.01 24.79 -3.33
N PHE A 29 10.05 24.47 -4.20
CA PHE A 29 9.01 23.48 -3.90
C PHE A 29 9.62 22.10 -3.62
N PHE A 30 10.53 21.62 -4.47
CA PHE A 30 11.22 20.34 -4.25
C PHE A 30 12.10 20.37 -3.00
N TRP A 31 12.79 21.48 -2.75
CA TRP A 31 13.59 21.64 -1.55
C TRP A 31 12.72 21.60 -0.27
N LEU A 32 11.58 22.29 -0.26
CA LEU A 32 10.61 22.22 0.83
C LEU A 32 10.05 20.81 1.00
N LEU A 33 9.72 20.15 -0.11
CA LEU A 33 9.19 18.78 -0.08
C LEU A 33 10.21 17.80 0.52
N THR A 34 11.49 17.90 0.14
CA THR A 34 12.55 17.04 0.68
C THR A 34 12.92 17.38 2.12
N HIS A 35 12.81 18.63 2.50
CA HIS A 35 13.14 19.05 3.88
C HIS A 35 12.01 18.75 4.87
N TYR A 36 10.76 18.90 4.44
CA TYR A 36 9.56 18.69 5.26
C TYR A 36 8.76 17.42 4.87
N TYR A 37 9.40 16.46 4.21
CA TYR A 37 8.73 15.25 3.73
C TYR A 37 7.95 14.51 4.82
N LEU A 38 8.47 14.52 6.06
CA LEU A 38 7.81 13.87 7.20
C LEU A 38 6.45 14.50 7.49
N ILE A 39 6.33 15.83 7.45
CA ILE A 39 5.05 16.53 7.68
C ILE A 39 4.05 16.16 6.58
N VAL A 40 4.51 16.15 5.32
CA VAL A 40 3.66 15.75 4.18
C VAL A 40 3.22 14.31 4.32
N LEU A 41 4.12 13.41 4.71
CA LEU A 41 3.82 12.01 4.94
C LEU A 41 2.80 11.80 6.06
N LEU A 42 2.98 12.49 7.20
CA LEU A 42 2.04 12.46 8.33
C LEU A 42 0.67 13.01 7.94
N LEU A 43 0.63 14.06 7.13
CA LEU A 43 -0.62 14.62 6.61
C LEU A 43 -1.34 13.62 5.69
N ILE A 44 -0.61 12.98 4.78
CA ILE A 44 -1.18 11.95 3.89
C ILE A 44 -1.71 10.78 4.71
N ALA A 45 -0.94 10.28 5.69
CA ALA A 45 -1.38 9.23 6.60
C ALA A 45 -2.64 9.65 7.37
N ALA A 46 -2.70 10.91 7.83
CA ALA A 46 -3.86 11.47 8.51
C ALA A 46 -5.11 11.50 7.60
N ILE A 47 -4.96 11.89 6.34
CA ILE A 47 -6.05 11.88 5.35
C ILE A 47 -6.55 10.45 5.12
N ILE A 48 -5.65 9.49 4.95
CA ILE A 48 -5.99 8.07 4.76
C ILE A 48 -6.77 7.55 5.97
N ILE A 49 -6.31 7.82 7.20
CA ILE A 49 -7.01 7.44 8.44
C ILE A 49 -8.37 8.13 8.54
N SER A 50 -8.46 9.42 8.22
CA SER A 50 -9.70 10.16 8.21
C SER A 50 -10.73 9.52 7.28
N VAL A 51 -10.34 9.22 6.04
CA VAL A 51 -11.21 8.55 5.05
C VAL A 51 -11.60 7.14 5.52
N ALA A 52 -10.69 6.43 6.19
CA ALA A 52 -10.94 5.10 6.74
C ALA A 52 -12.01 5.10 7.83
N LEU A 53 -11.96 6.09 8.72
CA LEU A 53 -12.85 6.20 9.87
C LEU A 53 -14.18 6.89 9.54
N GLU A 54 -14.29 7.55 8.39
CA GLU A 54 -15.50 8.28 7.97
C GLU A 54 -16.78 7.42 7.98
N PRO A 55 -16.78 6.15 7.50
CA PRO A 55 -17.97 5.30 7.57
C PRO A 55 -18.44 5.04 9.00
N ALA A 56 -17.52 4.83 9.95
CA ALA A 56 -17.83 4.63 11.35
C ALA A 56 -18.41 5.91 11.99
N VAL A 57 -17.84 7.07 11.65
CA VAL A 57 -18.34 8.38 12.08
C VAL A 57 -19.75 8.63 11.53
N ASN A 58 -19.98 8.36 10.24
CA ASN A 58 -21.29 8.55 9.61
C ASN A 58 -22.34 7.59 10.18
N TRP A 59 -21.97 6.35 10.47
CA TRP A 59 -22.85 5.38 11.11
C TRP A 59 -23.29 5.85 12.53
N LEU A 60 -22.38 6.42 13.30
CA LEU A 60 -22.68 6.95 14.62
C LEU A 60 -23.51 8.23 14.54
N HIS A 61 -23.24 9.08 13.57
CA HIS A 61 -24.00 10.30 13.29
C HIS A 61 -25.44 9.98 12.87
N GLN A 62 -25.66 8.97 12.05
CA GLN A 62 -27.01 8.51 11.64
C GLN A 62 -27.86 7.97 12.81
N ARG A 63 -27.21 7.58 13.91
CA ARG A 63 -27.89 7.18 15.16
C ARG A 63 -28.28 8.35 16.06
N GLY A 64 -28.16 9.59 15.61
CA GLY A 64 -28.62 10.79 16.31
C GLY A 64 -27.55 11.55 17.09
N LEU A 65 -26.27 11.13 17.02
CA LEU A 65 -25.19 11.90 17.64
C LEU A 65 -24.75 13.08 16.77
N PRO A 66 -24.43 14.25 17.35
CA PRO A 66 -23.88 15.36 16.59
C PRO A 66 -22.52 14.94 15.99
N ARG A 67 -22.24 15.41 14.76
CA ARG A 67 -21.06 14.98 13.98
C ARG A 67 -19.75 15.14 14.75
N GLY A 68 -19.54 16.25 15.44
CA GLY A 68 -18.34 16.47 16.25
C GLY A 68 -18.16 15.46 17.38
N LEU A 69 -19.25 15.07 18.05
CA LEU A 69 -19.21 14.05 19.09
C LEU A 69 -18.96 12.65 18.51
N SER A 70 -19.56 12.34 17.36
CA SER A 70 -19.30 11.07 16.65
C SER A 70 -17.84 10.93 16.28
N ILE A 71 -17.21 11.99 15.76
CA ILE A 71 -15.77 12.01 15.44
C ILE A 71 -14.97 11.80 16.72
N ALA A 72 -15.24 12.58 17.78
CA ALA A 72 -14.49 12.48 19.02
C ALA A 72 -14.57 11.07 19.65
N LEU A 73 -15.76 10.45 19.65
CA LEU A 73 -15.94 9.09 20.18
C LEU A 73 -15.18 8.04 19.37
N ILE A 74 -15.25 8.08 18.05
CA ILE A 74 -14.55 7.11 17.19
C ILE A 74 -13.05 7.23 17.38
N TYR A 75 -12.49 8.46 17.35
CA TYR A 75 -11.05 8.68 17.53
C TYR A 75 -10.59 8.33 18.95
N ALA A 76 -11.38 8.67 19.99
CA ALA A 76 -11.08 8.26 21.35
C ALA A 76 -11.07 6.74 21.51
N THR A 77 -12.06 6.04 20.93
CA THR A 77 -12.12 4.58 20.92
C THR A 77 -10.91 3.96 20.23
N PHE A 78 -10.52 4.49 19.05
CA PHE A 78 -9.36 4.03 18.32
C PHE A 78 -8.06 4.24 19.12
N LEU A 79 -7.90 5.41 19.75
CA LEU A 79 -6.74 5.72 20.58
C LEU A 79 -6.69 4.87 21.84
N LEU A 80 -7.81 4.64 22.50
CA LEU A 80 -7.88 3.81 23.71
C LEU A 80 -7.59 2.34 23.39
N LEU A 81 -8.21 1.77 22.37
CA LEU A 81 -7.97 0.38 21.96
C LEU A 81 -6.55 0.16 21.47
N GLY A 82 -6.05 1.04 20.59
CA GLY A 82 -4.69 0.98 20.08
C GLY A 82 -3.65 1.21 21.19
N GLY A 83 -3.88 2.19 22.05
CA GLY A 83 -3.01 2.47 23.19
C GLY A 83 -2.97 1.33 24.20
N ALA A 84 -4.14 0.75 24.56
CA ALA A 84 -4.21 -0.41 25.45
C ALA A 84 -3.52 -1.64 24.82
N PHE A 85 -3.71 -1.85 23.51
CA PHE A 85 -3.04 -2.93 22.79
C PHE A 85 -1.52 -2.76 22.84
N LEU A 86 -1.00 -1.58 22.52
CA LEU A 86 0.45 -1.32 22.56
C LEU A 86 1.00 -1.44 23.97
N TRP A 87 0.29 -0.89 24.97
CA TRP A 87 0.69 -0.98 26.37
C TRP A 87 0.86 -2.43 26.84
N TYR A 88 0.01 -3.31 26.39
CA TYR A 88 0.04 -4.72 26.78
C TYR A 88 0.99 -5.57 25.93
N SER A 89 1.03 -5.34 24.61
CA SER A 89 1.81 -6.15 23.66
C SER A 89 3.30 -5.85 23.71
N VAL A 90 3.69 -4.58 23.81
CA VAL A 90 5.10 -4.17 23.74
C VAL A 90 5.94 -4.81 24.86
N PRO A 91 5.56 -4.77 26.15
CA PRO A 91 6.34 -5.41 27.20
C PRO A 91 6.48 -6.94 27.03
N VAL A 92 5.42 -7.60 26.53
CA VAL A 92 5.43 -9.03 26.28
C VAL A 92 6.43 -9.38 25.17
N ILE A 93 6.36 -8.66 24.06
CA ILE A 93 7.26 -8.88 22.92
C ILE A 93 8.72 -8.59 23.29
N LEU A 94 8.97 -7.51 24.04
CA LEU A 94 10.33 -7.15 24.46
C LEU A 94 10.95 -8.19 25.42
N ARG A 95 10.17 -8.66 26.43
CA ARG A 95 10.66 -9.69 27.38
C ARG A 95 10.94 -11.00 26.66
N GLN A 96 10.03 -11.46 25.85
CA GLN A 96 10.17 -12.71 25.10
C GLN A 96 11.21 -12.62 23.98
N GLY A 97 11.46 -11.41 23.46
CA GLY A 97 12.55 -11.14 22.55
C GLY A 97 13.95 -11.39 23.17
N ALA A 98 14.13 -11.02 24.43
CA ALA A 98 15.37 -11.30 25.16
C ALA A 98 15.58 -12.80 25.36
N ASP A 99 14.54 -13.52 25.82
CA ASP A 99 14.59 -14.98 26.00
C ASP A 99 14.85 -15.73 24.68
N PHE A 100 14.34 -15.19 23.56
CA PHE A 100 14.60 -15.75 22.22
C PHE A 100 16.06 -15.61 21.80
N VAL A 101 16.67 -14.43 21.98
CA VAL A 101 18.08 -14.21 21.63
C VAL A 101 18.97 -15.16 22.43
N THR A 102 18.68 -15.36 23.72
CA THR A 102 19.42 -16.32 24.54
C THR A 102 19.24 -17.75 24.05
N THR A 103 18.00 -18.17 23.77
CA THR A 103 17.69 -19.53 23.25
C THR A 103 18.34 -19.78 21.88
N LEU A 104 18.33 -18.78 20.98
CA LEU A 104 19.01 -18.86 19.69
C LEU A 104 20.53 -19.00 19.87
N ASN A 105 21.11 -18.22 20.77
CA ASN A 105 22.55 -18.28 21.01
C ASN A 105 22.96 -19.63 21.62
N GLU A 106 22.21 -20.15 22.58
CA GLU A 106 22.41 -21.48 23.13
C GLU A 106 22.29 -22.56 22.05
N GLY A 107 21.25 -22.50 21.21
CA GLY A 107 21.06 -23.42 20.08
C GLY A 107 22.21 -23.37 19.08
N TYR A 108 22.71 -22.17 18.78
CA TYR A 108 23.87 -21.94 17.91
C TYR A 108 25.16 -22.52 18.51
N GLN A 109 25.40 -22.28 19.80
CA GLN A 109 26.56 -22.82 20.50
C GLN A 109 26.53 -24.35 20.56
N ASN A 110 25.36 -24.95 20.82
CA ASN A 110 25.17 -26.39 20.79
C ASN A 110 25.42 -26.98 19.39
N LEU A 111 24.92 -26.35 18.34
CA LEU A 111 25.17 -26.74 16.95
C LEU A 111 26.67 -26.66 16.62
N ARG A 112 27.32 -25.56 17.01
CA ARG A 112 28.74 -25.32 16.79
C ARG A 112 29.61 -26.38 17.54
N ALA A 113 29.21 -26.69 18.75
CA ALA A 113 29.86 -27.76 19.54
C ALA A 113 29.68 -29.13 18.88
N ALA A 114 28.47 -29.45 18.41
CA ALA A 114 28.19 -30.70 17.70
C ALA A 114 29.01 -30.81 16.40
N LEU A 115 29.09 -29.74 15.63
CA LEU A 115 29.87 -29.69 14.38
C LEU A 115 31.36 -29.83 14.63
N ASN A 116 31.88 -29.25 15.72
CA ASN A 116 33.28 -29.39 16.12
C ASN A 116 33.64 -30.80 16.59
N GLY A 117 32.64 -31.55 17.09
CA GLY A 117 32.80 -32.96 17.51
C GLY A 117 32.91 -33.96 16.34
N ILE A 118 32.58 -33.57 15.12
CA ILE A 118 32.64 -34.44 13.95
C ILE A 118 34.06 -34.39 13.35
N PRO A 119 34.74 -35.52 13.17
CA PRO A 119 36.10 -35.58 12.65
C PRO A 119 36.15 -35.35 11.12
N ASN A 120 35.65 -34.25 10.64
CA ASN A 120 35.64 -33.87 9.21
C ASN A 120 36.31 -32.51 9.00
N ILE A 121 37.37 -32.48 8.20
CA ILE A 121 38.19 -31.28 7.94
C ILE A 121 37.38 -30.15 7.29
N LEU A 122 36.37 -30.47 6.45
CA LEU A 122 35.52 -29.48 5.81
C LEU A 122 34.58 -28.81 6.83
N LEU A 123 34.00 -29.57 7.75
CA LEU A 123 33.13 -29.04 8.79
C LEU A 123 33.90 -28.16 9.80
N ARG A 124 35.13 -28.52 10.14
CA ARG A 124 36.02 -27.69 10.95
C ARG A 124 36.40 -26.36 10.29
N ARG A 125 36.52 -26.32 8.98
CA ARG A 125 36.73 -25.05 8.27
C ARG A 125 35.50 -24.17 8.30
N ILE A 126 34.31 -24.75 8.15
CA ILE A 126 33.05 -24.00 8.22
C ILE A 126 32.84 -23.42 9.63
N THR A 127 33.10 -24.18 10.68
CA THR A 127 32.99 -23.70 12.07
C THR A 127 34.04 -22.65 12.43
N GLY A 128 35.18 -22.61 11.73
CA GLY A 128 36.19 -21.55 11.87
C GLY A 128 35.85 -20.25 11.21
N ILE A 129 34.92 -20.25 10.24
CA ILE A 129 34.41 -19.04 9.54
C ILE A 129 33.18 -18.49 10.27
N LEU A 130 32.47 -19.32 11.03
CA LEU A 130 31.31 -18.94 11.81
C LEU A 130 31.73 -18.08 13.02
N PRO A 131 31.07 -16.91 13.26
CA PRO A 131 31.39 -16.06 14.41
C PRO A 131 31.30 -16.81 15.74
N ALA A 132 31.95 -16.29 16.77
CA ALA A 132 31.92 -16.89 18.11
C ALA A 132 30.53 -16.83 18.72
N ASP A 133 29.83 -15.75 18.51
CA ASP A 133 28.47 -15.50 19.00
C ASP A 133 27.55 -15.09 17.87
N LEU A 134 26.28 -15.50 17.96
CA LEU A 134 25.23 -15.12 17.00
C LEU A 134 24.94 -13.61 17.05
N SER A 135 25.25 -12.95 18.16
CA SER A 135 25.14 -11.50 18.33
C SER A 135 26.01 -10.69 17.37
N GLU A 136 27.13 -11.27 16.89
CA GLU A 136 27.96 -10.64 15.85
C GLU A 136 27.31 -10.66 14.44
N LEU A 137 26.42 -11.62 14.19
CA LEU A 137 25.69 -11.74 12.93
C LEU A 137 24.37 -10.92 12.93
N LEU A 138 23.85 -10.60 14.10
CA LEU A 138 22.57 -9.88 14.28
C LEU A 138 22.73 -8.53 14.99
N PRO A 139 23.57 -7.62 14.48
CA PRO A 139 23.77 -6.33 15.13
C PRO A 139 22.48 -5.48 15.24
N LEU A 140 21.47 -5.80 14.42
CA LEU A 140 20.16 -5.19 14.45
C LEU A 140 19.30 -5.61 15.66
N VAL A 141 19.55 -6.80 16.23
CA VAL A 141 18.77 -7.32 17.37
C VAL A 141 19.48 -7.07 18.70
N SER A 142 20.82 -7.16 18.74
CA SER A 142 21.60 -7.00 19.96
C SER A 142 21.63 -5.55 20.48
N ASN A 143 21.70 -4.57 19.60
CA ASN A 143 21.78 -3.16 19.98
C ASN A 143 20.45 -2.55 20.38
N SER A 144 19.32 -3.17 20.02
CA SER A 144 17.99 -2.65 20.34
C SER A 144 17.37 -3.23 21.62
N VAL A 145 17.87 -4.37 22.12
CA VAL A 145 17.23 -5.10 23.22
C VAL A 145 18.08 -5.09 24.51
N VAL A 146 19.41 -4.98 24.45
CA VAL A 146 20.26 -5.34 25.60
C VAL A 146 21.11 -4.22 26.18
N THR A 147 21.40 -3.13 25.50
CA THR A 147 22.31 -2.11 26.10
C THR A 147 21.68 -0.75 26.20
N GLY A 148 21.33 -0.34 27.42
CA GLY A 148 21.23 1.04 27.86
C GLY A 148 22.62 1.65 28.09
N GLU A 149 23.63 1.35 27.27
CA GLU A 149 24.96 1.97 27.37
C GLU A 149 25.19 2.97 26.25
N GLU A 150 25.42 4.19 26.67
CA GLU A 150 25.85 5.34 25.89
C GLU A 150 27.24 5.10 25.30
N GLY A 151 27.36 5.03 23.99
CA GLY A 151 28.64 5.16 23.30
C GLY A 151 28.97 4.16 22.20
N ALA A 152 28.33 4.26 21.03
CA ALA A 152 28.93 3.82 19.78
C ALA A 152 28.36 4.66 18.61
N GLU A 153 29.18 5.52 18.05
CA GLU A 153 28.96 6.18 16.76
C GLU A 153 29.03 5.13 15.64
N ALA A 154 28.03 5.16 14.75
CA ALA A 154 28.00 4.56 13.41
C ALA A 154 27.03 3.39 13.17
N ALA A 155 25.74 3.64 13.36
CA ALA A 155 24.61 3.19 12.50
C ALA A 155 23.40 3.98 12.95
N PRO A 156 22.38 4.30 12.11
CA PRO A 156 21.23 5.03 12.63
C PRO A 156 20.52 4.11 13.64
N PRO A 157 20.62 4.40 14.94
CA PRO A 157 20.10 3.50 15.94
C PRO A 157 18.58 3.61 15.91
N ILE A 158 17.92 2.46 15.95
CA ILE A 158 16.60 2.40 16.60
C ILE A 158 16.90 2.58 18.10
N THR A 159 17.38 3.74 18.48
CA THR A 159 17.65 4.09 19.86
C THR A 159 16.34 4.29 20.60
N LEU A 160 16.30 3.94 21.87
CA LEU A 160 15.16 4.20 22.77
C LEU A 160 14.68 5.67 22.72
N GLY A 161 15.55 6.61 22.35
CA GLY A 161 15.18 7.98 21.97
C GLY A 161 14.28 8.05 20.73
N SER A 162 14.42 7.12 19.77
CA SER A 162 13.50 7.00 18.62
C SER A 162 12.21 6.26 18.97
N ASN A 163 12.19 5.45 20.02
CA ASN A 163 10.97 4.76 20.47
C ASN A 163 9.91 5.69 21.06
N VAL A 164 10.31 6.84 21.58
CA VAL A 164 9.37 7.91 21.97
C VAL A 164 8.82 8.63 20.73
N MET A 165 9.56 8.64 19.63
CA MET A 165 9.17 9.30 18.39
C MET A 165 7.98 8.60 17.71
N LEU A 166 7.88 7.28 17.71
CA LEU A 166 6.77 6.54 17.11
C LEU A 166 5.40 6.81 17.78
N PRO A 167 5.26 6.73 19.13
CA PRO A 167 4.01 7.12 19.78
C PRO A 167 3.65 8.58 19.56
N VAL A 168 4.64 9.49 19.57
CA VAL A 168 4.42 10.91 19.31
C VAL A 168 3.93 11.12 17.87
N GLN A 169 4.56 10.49 16.89
CA GLN A 169 4.12 10.55 15.49
C GLN A 169 2.70 10.00 15.31
N LEU A 170 2.36 8.90 15.97
CA LEU A 170 1.01 8.34 15.94
C LEU A 170 -0.03 9.31 16.53
N ILE A 171 0.29 9.95 17.64
CA ILE A 171 -0.58 10.98 18.26
C ILE A 171 -0.75 12.17 17.30
N ILE A 172 0.33 12.63 16.67
CA ILE A 172 0.29 13.73 15.70
C ILE A 172 -0.59 13.34 14.49
N VAL A 173 -0.42 12.13 13.93
CA VAL A 173 -1.23 11.64 12.81
C VAL A 173 -2.70 11.55 13.19
N LEU A 174 -3.02 11.02 14.37
CA LEU A 174 -4.40 10.93 14.85
C LEU A 174 -5.00 12.31 15.10
N ALA A 175 -4.24 13.26 15.66
CA ALA A 175 -4.70 14.62 15.84
C ALA A 175 -4.95 15.31 14.49
N LEU A 176 -4.02 15.19 13.54
CA LEU A 176 -4.20 15.70 12.18
C LEU A 176 -5.41 15.05 11.48
N ALA A 177 -5.57 13.74 11.61
CA ALA A 177 -6.73 13.03 11.04
C ALA A 177 -8.04 13.51 11.67
N PHE A 178 -8.07 13.71 12.99
CA PHE A 178 -9.24 14.24 13.69
C PHE A 178 -9.63 15.64 13.18
N PHE A 179 -8.67 16.57 13.11
CA PHE A 179 -8.92 17.91 12.58
C PHE A 179 -9.30 17.88 11.09
N TRP A 180 -8.65 17.02 10.30
CA TRP A 180 -9.01 16.83 8.90
C TRP A 180 -10.46 16.34 8.75
N THR A 181 -10.89 15.37 9.55
CA THR A 181 -12.27 14.86 9.53
C THR A 181 -13.29 15.96 9.90
N LEU A 182 -12.94 16.82 10.87
CA LEU A 182 -13.79 17.94 11.27
C LEU A 182 -13.93 18.99 10.17
N GLU A 183 -12.84 19.33 9.49
CA GLU A 183 -12.75 20.46 8.56
C GLU A 183 -12.80 20.05 7.08
N ASN A 184 -12.89 18.75 6.77
CA ASN A 184 -12.86 18.21 5.42
C ASN A 184 -13.75 18.97 4.43
N ALA A 185 -15.00 19.27 4.82
CA ALA A 185 -15.94 20.00 3.97
C ALA A 185 -15.49 21.45 3.67
N ARG A 186 -14.93 22.14 4.66
CA ARG A 186 -14.42 23.52 4.50
C ARG A 186 -13.17 23.56 3.64
N ILE A 187 -12.25 22.63 3.86
CA ILE A 187 -11.01 22.51 3.09
C ILE A 187 -11.32 22.25 1.62
N LYS A 188 -12.22 21.31 1.33
CA LYS A 188 -12.67 21.02 -0.04
C LYS A 188 -13.29 22.24 -0.70
N GLN A 189 -14.17 22.94 -0.01
CA GLN A 189 -14.78 24.17 -0.54
C GLN A 189 -13.73 25.23 -0.87
N SER A 190 -12.76 25.45 0.00
CA SER A 190 -11.66 26.39 -0.24
C SER A 190 -10.80 25.98 -1.44
N LEU A 191 -10.51 24.69 -1.61
CA LEU A 191 -9.79 24.17 -2.77
C LEU A 191 -10.56 24.39 -4.07
N PHE A 192 -11.89 24.19 -4.07
CA PHE A 192 -12.72 24.43 -5.26
C PHE A 192 -12.76 25.91 -5.66
N LEU A 193 -12.61 26.85 -4.71
CA LEU A 193 -12.56 28.26 -5.02
C LEU A 193 -11.28 28.70 -5.74
N LEU A 194 -10.18 27.97 -5.56
CA LEU A 194 -8.90 28.24 -6.23
C LEU A 194 -8.91 27.82 -7.72
N VAL A 195 -9.89 27.02 -8.13
CA VAL A 195 -9.96 26.47 -9.49
C VAL A 195 -11.03 27.20 -10.29
N PRO A 196 -10.79 27.50 -11.60
CA PRO A 196 -11.78 28.09 -12.50
C PRO A 196 -13.10 27.30 -12.50
N VAL A 197 -14.22 28.01 -12.62
CA VAL A 197 -15.57 27.42 -12.53
C VAL A 197 -15.76 26.25 -13.49
N SER A 198 -15.20 26.35 -14.71
CA SER A 198 -15.27 25.32 -15.75
C SER A 198 -14.64 23.97 -15.36
N ARG A 199 -13.69 23.97 -14.44
CA ARG A 199 -12.96 22.73 -14.01
C ARG A 199 -13.37 22.25 -12.62
N ARG A 200 -14.25 22.95 -11.91
CA ARG A 200 -14.65 22.61 -10.53
C ARG A 200 -15.35 21.26 -10.45
N ASP A 201 -16.21 20.94 -11.41
CA ASP A 201 -16.97 19.69 -11.41
C ASP A 201 -16.04 18.49 -11.70
N SER A 202 -15.09 18.66 -12.62
CA SER A 202 -14.06 17.66 -12.89
C SER A 202 -13.20 17.39 -11.65
N LEU A 203 -12.75 18.44 -10.96
CA LEU A 203 -11.97 18.31 -9.73
C LEU A 203 -12.79 17.67 -8.61
N ARG A 204 -14.07 18.01 -8.47
CA ARG A 204 -14.97 17.39 -7.48
C ARG A 204 -15.12 15.90 -7.72
N GLN A 205 -15.29 15.49 -8.98
CA GLN A 205 -15.35 14.07 -9.35
C GLN A 205 -14.05 13.34 -9.07
N LEU A 206 -12.90 13.96 -9.37
CA LEU A 206 -11.59 13.36 -9.09
C LEU A 206 -11.40 13.13 -7.58
N ILE A 207 -11.66 14.16 -6.75
CA ILE A 207 -11.53 14.05 -5.30
C ILE A 207 -12.46 12.97 -4.74
N SER A 208 -13.72 12.93 -5.20
CA SER A 208 -14.67 11.90 -4.77
C SER A 208 -14.20 10.48 -5.16
N ARG A 209 -13.68 10.29 -6.39
CA ARG A 209 -13.11 9.01 -6.82
C ARG A 209 -11.91 8.58 -5.98
N ILE A 210 -11.03 9.54 -5.63
CA ILE A 210 -9.88 9.29 -4.76
C ILE A 210 -10.35 8.83 -3.37
N GLU A 211 -11.27 9.57 -2.75
CA GLU A 211 -11.81 9.23 -1.43
C GLU A 211 -12.49 7.85 -1.43
N ASP A 212 -13.34 7.59 -2.41
CA ASP A 212 -14.02 6.30 -2.55
C ASP A 212 -13.02 5.13 -2.74
N ARG A 213 -11.97 5.34 -3.53
CA ARG A 213 -10.94 4.31 -3.76
C ARG A 213 -10.12 4.07 -2.49
N LEU A 214 -9.71 5.14 -1.81
CA LEU A 214 -9.00 5.05 -0.53
C LEU A 214 -9.85 4.39 0.56
N ALA A 215 -11.12 4.77 0.69
CA ALA A 215 -12.04 4.20 1.67
C ALA A 215 -12.18 2.68 1.46
N ARG A 216 -12.44 2.24 0.24
CA ARG A 216 -12.55 0.80 -0.09
C ARG A 216 -11.26 0.05 0.20
N TYR A 217 -10.11 0.63 -0.13
CA TYR A 217 -8.83 -0.01 0.16
C TYR A 217 -8.62 -0.20 1.67
N VAL A 218 -8.78 0.88 2.44
CA VAL A 218 -8.53 0.81 3.89
C VAL A 218 -9.52 -0.13 4.59
N GLN A 219 -10.80 -0.11 4.18
CA GLN A 219 -11.78 -1.08 4.68
C GLN A 219 -11.37 -2.51 4.35
N GLY A 220 -10.95 -2.78 3.12
CA GLY A 220 -10.44 -4.09 2.72
C GLY A 220 -9.21 -4.49 3.53
N GLN A 221 -8.26 -3.58 3.75
CA GLN A 221 -7.06 -3.83 4.54
C GLN A 221 -7.39 -4.11 6.00
N LEU A 222 -8.29 -3.36 6.62
CA LEU A 222 -8.74 -3.62 8.00
C LEU A 222 -9.45 -4.98 8.12
N MET A 223 -10.27 -5.35 7.13
CA MET A 223 -10.90 -6.68 7.10
C MET A 223 -9.85 -7.79 6.96
N LEU A 224 -8.82 -7.57 6.14
CA LEU A 224 -7.71 -8.51 5.98
C LEU A 224 -6.92 -8.64 7.29
N CYS A 225 -6.53 -7.54 7.92
CA CYS A 225 -5.88 -7.53 9.23
C CYS A 225 -6.68 -8.30 10.28
N LEU A 226 -8.00 -8.09 10.34
CA LEU A 226 -8.87 -8.81 11.27
C LEU A 226 -8.96 -10.30 10.96
N ALA A 227 -9.10 -10.66 9.68
CA ALA A 227 -9.15 -12.07 9.25
C ALA A 227 -7.85 -12.80 9.60
N ILE A 228 -6.70 -12.19 9.31
CA ILE A 228 -5.39 -12.75 9.66
C ILE A 228 -5.22 -12.87 11.19
N ALA A 229 -5.64 -11.86 11.96
CA ALA A 229 -5.63 -11.93 13.42
C ALA A 229 -6.45 -13.13 13.94
N ILE A 230 -7.64 -13.35 13.40
CA ILE A 230 -8.51 -14.47 13.80
C ILE A 230 -7.87 -15.81 13.40
N LEU A 231 -7.38 -15.96 12.18
CA LEU A 231 -6.73 -17.19 11.72
C LEU A 231 -5.48 -17.50 12.53
N ALA A 232 -4.65 -16.50 12.79
CA ALA A 232 -3.47 -16.63 13.64
C ALA A 232 -3.84 -17.01 15.07
N LEU A 233 -4.90 -16.41 15.64
CA LEU A 233 -5.38 -16.75 16.99
C LEU A 233 -5.77 -18.21 17.08
N VAL A 234 -6.57 -18.70 16.13
CA VAL A 234 -6.98 -20.11 16.09
C VAL A 234 -5.73 -21.03 15.99
N ALA A 235 -4.82 -20.71 15.07
CA ALA A 235 -3.61 -21.50 14.89
C ALA A 235 -2.72 -21.52 16.14
N TYR A 236 -2.48 -20.36 16.74
CA TYR A 236 -1.60 -20.25 17.92
C TYR A 236 -2.23 -20.87 19.18
N LEU A 237 -3.55 -20.84 19.34
CA LEU A 237 -4.26 -21.57 20.40
C LEU A 237 -4.15 -23.08 20.19
N LEU A 238 -4.28 -23.58 18.96
CA LEU A 238 -4.13 -25.01 18.66
C LEU A 238 -2.71 -25.52 18.89
N ILE A 239 -1.71 -24.68 18.62
CA ILE A 239 -0.29 -24.99 18.89
C ILE A 239 0.00 -24.95 20.41
N GLY A 240 -0.79 -24.23 21.18
CA GLY A 240 -0.61 -24.03 22.62
C GLY A 240 0.45 -22.96 22.93
N LEU A 241 0.59 -21.94 22.07
CA LEU A 241 1.52 -20.85 22.34
C LEU A 241 1.08 -20.00 23.53
N PRO A 242 1.99 -19.61 24.42
CA PRO A 242 1.68 -18.61 25.44
C PRO A 242 1.37 -17.27 24.78
N ASN A 243 0.45 -16.51 25.37
CA ASN A 243 0.02 -15.20 24.86
C ASN A 243 -0.50 -15.21 23.40
N ALA A 244 -1.13 -16.30 22.97
CA ALA A 244 -1.64 -16.49 21.61
C ALA A 244 -2.48 -15.32 21.11
N LEU A 245 -3.30 -14.70 21.97
CA LEU A 245 -4.14 -13.53 21.61
C LEU A 245 -3.28 -12.32 21.20
N ILE A 246 -2.22 -12.04 21.95
CA ILE A 246 -1.34 -10.90 21.68
C ILE A 246 -0.55 -11.13 20.40
N LEU A 247 -0.03 -12.34 20.22
CA LEU A 247 0.71 -12.73 19.02
C LEU A 247 -0.15 -12.65 17.78
N ALA A 248 -1.38 -13.13 17.87
CA ALA A 248 -2.35 -13.08 16.78
C ALA A 248 -2.78 -11.65 16.44
N ALA A 249 -3.04 -10.83 17.46
CA ALA A 249 -3.34 -9.42 17.25
C ALA A 249 -2.16 -8.64 16.67
N PHE A 250 -0.93 -8.99 17.07
CA PHE A 250 0.29 -8.43 16.47
C PHE A 250 0.44 -8.86 15.01
N ALA A 251 0.22 -10.15 14.68
CA ALA A 251 0.25 -10.64 13.31
C ALA A 251 -0.77 -9.90 12.42
N GLY A 252 -2.01 -9.75 12.90
CA GLY A 252 -3.01 -8.96 12.19
C GLY A 252 -2.68 -7.48 12.06
N LEU A 253 -2.02 -6.87 13.05
CA LEU A 253 -1.57 -5.48 12.95
C LEU A 253 -0.44 -5.31 11.91
N MET A 254 0.51 -6.23 11.91
CA MET A 254 1.61 -6.21 10.93
C MET A 254 1.11 -6.38 9.50
N GLU A 255 -0.02 -7.04 9.30
CA GLU A 255 -0.70 -7.17 8.01
C GLU A 255 -1.05 -5.81 7.36
N ALA A 256 -1.09 -4.73 8.15
CA ALA A 256 -1.24 -3.38 7.62
C ALA A 256 -0.10 -2.98 6.67
N ILE A 257 1.05 -3.65 6.73
CA ILE A 257 2.17 -3.49 5.79
C ILE A 257 2.05 -4.59 4.72
N PRO A 258 1.56 -4.29 3.52
CA PRO A 258 1.35 -5.32 2.50
C PRO A 258 2.64 -6.07 2.15
N ILE A 259 2.54 -7.36 1.85
CA ILE A 259 3.64 -8.26 1.45
C ILE A 259 4.63 -8.56 2.60
N VAL A 260 5.06 -7.55 3.35
CA VAL A 260 6.07 -7.68 4.42
C VAL A 260 5.42 -8.05 5.75
N GLY A 261 4.17 -7.63 5.95
CA GLY A 261 3.41 -7.82 7.18
C GLY A 261 3.37 -9.25 7.70
N PRO A 262 2.99 -10.24 6.88
CA PRO A 262 2.95 -11.64 7.31
C PRO A 262 4.28 -12.16 7.87
N PHE A 263 5.39 -11.76 7.26
CA PHE A 263 6.73 -12.14 7.73
C PHE A 263 7.02 -11.47 9.08
N LEU A 264 6.78 -10.17 9.19
CA LEU A 264 6.99 -9.43 10.45
C LEU A 264 6.09 -9.96 11.58
N GLY A 265 4.85 -10.28 11.25
CA GLY A 265 3.87 -10.83 12.20
C GLY A 265 4.24 -12.22 12.71
N ALA A 266 4.88 -13.03 11.88
CA ALA A 266 5.31 -14.39 12.25
C ALA A 266 6.55 -14.39 13.17
N ILE A 267 7.42 -13.38 13.13
CA ILE A 267 8.66 -13.36 13.91
C ILE A 267 8.41 -13.57 15.41
N PRO A 268 7.59 -12.80 16.13
CA PRO A 268 7.37 -13.01 17.55
C PRO A 268 6.77 -14.38 17.88
N ALA A 269 5.86 -14.87 17.03
CA ALA A 269 5.28 -16.20 17.22
C ALA A 269 6.32 -17.32 17.05
N MET A 270 7.21 -17.21 16.06
CA MET A 270 8.33 -18.10 15.87
C MET A 270 9.30 -18.08 17.06
N MET A 271 9.61 -16.88 17.56
CA MET A 271 10.47 -16.68 18.72
C MET A 271 9.92 -17.41 19.95
N ILE A 272 8.65 -17.18 20.24
CA ILE A 272 7.96 -17.81 21.38
C ILE A 272 7.81 -19.31 21.16
N GLY A 273 7.48 -19.74 19.96
CA GLY A 273 7.39 -21.14 19.59
C GLY A 273 8.72 -21.87 19.83
N LEU A 274 9.84 -21.26 19.41
CA LEU A 274 11.17 -21.84 19.59
C LEU A 274 11.59 -21.90 21.07
N SER A 275 11.26 -20.88 21.86
CA SER A 275 11.51 -20.87 23.31
C SER A 275 10.68 -21.94 24.05
N ALA A 276 9.48 -22.27 23.56
CA ALA A 276 8.65 -23.32 24.14
C ALA A 276 9.14 -24.74 23.73
N SER A 277 9.32 -24.96 22.44
CA SER A 277 9.89 -26.19 21.89
C SER A 277 10.19 -26.06 20.39
N PRO A 278 11.19 -26.79 19.86
CA PRO A 278 11.44 -26.83 18.41
C PRO A 278 10.22 -27.29 17.61
N THR A 279 9.42 -28.20 18.16
CA THR A 279 8.20 -28.70 17.55
C THR A 279 7.13 -27.60 17.42
N ALA A 280 6.97 -26.76 18.43
CA ALA A 280 6.06 -25.62 18.40
C ALA A 280 6.48 -24.61 17.31
N ALA A 281 7.77 -24.31 17.18
CA ALA A 281 8.28 -23.44 16.13
C ALA A 281 7.98 -23.98 14.71
N ILE A 282 8.14 -25.29 14.49
CA ILE A 282 7.78 -25.91 13.22
C ILE A 282 6.28 -25.74 12.92
N TRP A 283 5.42 -25.97 13.93
CA TRP A 283 3.99 -25.78 13.76
C TRP A 283 3.60 -24.31 13.48
N VAL A 284 4.30 -23.35 14.10
CA VAL A 284 4.11 -21.91 13.78
C VAL A 284 4.47 -21.64 12.33
N LEU A 285 5.58 -22.18 11.84
CA LEU A 285 5.99 -22.03 10.43
C LEU A 285 4.94 -22.62 9.47
N VAL A 286 4.47 -23.84 9.76
CA VAL A 286 3.42 -24.51 8.97
C VAL A 286 2.13 -23.70 8.99
N ALA A 287 1.69 -23.24 10.16
CA ALA A 287 0.49 -22.42 10.31
C ALA A 287 0.59 -21.10 9.53
N THR A 288 1.75 -20.41 9.63
CA THR A 288 2.00 -19.18 8.87
C THR A 288 1.93 -19.45 7.37
N GLY A 289 2.53 -20.54 6.88
CA GLY A 289 2.46 -20.94 5.48
C GLY A 289 1.02 -21.22 5.01
N ILE A 290 0.21 -21.90 5.83
CA ILE A 290 -1.21 -22.16 5.52
C ILE A 290 -2.00 -20.86 5.50
N ILE A 291 -1.82 -19.98 6.50
CA ILE A 291 -2.49 -18.67 6.57
C ILE A 291 -2.12 -17.85 5.34
N GLN A 292 -0.84 -17.80 4.95
CA GLN A 292 -0.37 -17.08 3.77
C GLN A 292 -0.99 -17.64 2.47
N GLN A 293 -1.14 -18.97 2.38
CA GLN A 293 -1.78 -19.59 1.23
C GLN A 293 -3.28 -19.25 1.17
N LEU A 294 -3.97 -19.28 2.30
CA LEU A 294 -5.37 -18.86 2.41
C LEU A 294 -5.55 -17.37 2.07
N GLU A 295 -4.66 -16.53 2.55
CA GLU A 295 -4.63 -15.11 2.23
C GLU A 295 -4.55 -14.87 0.73
N ASN A 296 -3.53 -15.40 0.07
CA ASN A 296 -3.28 -15.19 -1.35
C ASN A 296 -4.35 -15.82 -2.25
N SER A 297 -4.90 -16.99 -1.86
CA SER A 297 -5.86 -17.72 -2.70
C SER A 297 -7.31 -17.31 -2.48
N PHE A 298 -7.67 -16.85 -1.26
CA PHE A 298 -9.07 -16.57 -0.91
C PHE A 298 -9.30 -15.17 -0.38
N LEU A 299 -8.53 -14.72 0.63
CA LEU A 299 -8.83 -13.46 1.32
C LEU A 299 -8.57 -12.25 0.41
N VAL A 300 -7.38 -12.15 -0.16
CA VAL A 300 -7.02 -11.03 -1.04
C VAL A 300 -7.96 -10.94 -2.25
N PRO A 301 -8.22 -12.01 -3.03
CA PRO A 301 -9.15 -11.94 -4.16
C PRO A 301 -10.57 -11.54 -3.76
N HIS A 302 -11.08 -12.00 -2.61
CA HIS A 302 -12.45 -11.71 -2.20
C HIS A 302 -12.59 -10.32 -1.58
N ILE A 303 -11.64 -9.91 -0.74
CA ILE A 303 -11.69 -8.65 0.00
C ILE A 303 -11.25 -7.48 -0.89
N MET A 304 -10.15 -7.65 -1.64
CA MET A 304 -9.52 -6.57 -2.42
C MET A 304 -10.00 -6.47 -3.87
N LYS A 305 -10.83 -7.40 -4.38
CA LYS A 305 -11.28 -7.47 -5.78
C LYS A 305 -11.85 -6.15 -6.34
N ARG A 306 -12.44 -5.31 -5.48
CA ARG A 306 -13.04 -4.01 -5.85
C ARG A 306 -12.23 -2.80 -5.37
N ALA A 307 -11.11 -3.04 -4.67
CA ALA A 307 -10.47 -1.95 -3.93
C ALA A 307 -9.54 -1.08 -4.78
N LEU A 308 -8.69 -1.66 -5.62
CA LEU A 308 -7.58 -0.86 -6.17
C LEU A 308 -7.43 -0.90 -7.69
N GLY A 309 -7.60 -2.02 -8.36
CA GLY A 309 -7.29 -2.16 -9.80
C GLY A 309 -5.80 -1.88 -10.13
N ILE A 310 -4.90 -2.00 -9.14
CA ILE A 310 -3.45 -1.78 -9.31
C ILE A 310 -2.80 -3.10 -9.70
N SER A 311 -1.87 -3.06 -10.65
CA SER A 311 -1.07 -4.23 -11.00
C SER A 311 -0.12 -4.63 -9.86
N PRO A 312 0.18 -5.92 -9.66
CA PRO A 312 1.11 -6.38 -8.63
C PRO A 312 2.49 -5.74 -8.74
N LEU A 313 2.94 -5.45 -9.95
CA LEU A 313 4.22 -4.78 -10.19
C LEU A 313 4.23 -3.35 -9.64
N VAL A 314 3.16 -2.59 -9.88
CA VAL A 314 3.02 -1.21 -9.34
C VAL A 314 2.95 -1.24 -7.82
N ALA A 315 2.24 -2.20 -7.22
CA ALA A 315 2.18 -2.37 -5.78
C ALA A 315 3.57 -2.65 -5.19
N LEU A 316 4.35 -3.56 -5.80
CA LEU A 316 5.71 -3.89 -5.36
C LEU A 316 6.66 -2.70 -5.50
N LEU A 317 6.65 -2.02 -6.65
CA LEU A 317 7.49 -0.85 -6.89
C LEU A 317 7.15 0.30 -5.93
N SER A 318 5.87 0.50 -5.64
CA SER A 318 5.42 1.50 -4.67
C SER A 318 5.89 1.16 -3.27
N LEU A 319 5.78 -0.11 -2.87
CA LEU A 319 6.25 -0.57 -1.57
C LEU A 319 7.76 -0.36 -1.42
N LEU A 320 8.55 -0.75 -2.43
CA LEU A 320 9.99 -0.53 -2.43
C LEU A 320 10.33 0.97 -2.43
N GLY A 321 9.69 1.77 -3.28
CA GLY A 321 9.95 3.20 -3.38
C GLY A 321 9.58 3.92 -2.08
N PHE A 322 8.31 3.85 -1.67
CA PHE A 322 7.88 4.54 -0.45
C PHE A 322 8.52 3.96 0.81
N GLY A 323 8.77 2.65 0.86
CA GLY A 323 9.41 1.99 1.99
C GLY A 323 10.88 2.42 2.17
N THR A 324 11.65 2.52 1.09
CA THR A 324 13.06 2.95 1.15
C THR A 324 13.21 4.44 1.50
N PHE A 325 12.35 5.30 0.94
CA PHE A 325 12.43 6.74 1.19
C PHE A 325 11.82 7.16 2.53
N PHE A 326 10.74 6.51 2.97
CA PHE A 326 9.93 6.95 4.11
C PHE A 326 9.80 5.91 5.22
N GLY A 327 10.51 4.79 5.13
CA GLY A 327 10.51 3.74 6.14
C GLY A 327 9.15 3.04 6.28
N ILE A 328 8.85 2.59 7.50
CA ILE A 328 7.63 1.82 7.83
C ILE A 328 6.34 2.59 7.48
N LEU A 329 6.28 3.88 7.79
CA LEU A 329 5.13 4.72 7.44
C LEU A 329 4.93 4.80 5.92
N GLY A 330 6.02 4.94 5.17
CA GLY A 330 6.01 4.89 3.71
C GLY A 330 5.50 3.56 3.17
N ALA A 331 5.92 2.45 3.76
CA ALA A 331 5.46 1.12 3.37
C ALA A 331 3.94 0.95 3.58
N ILE A 332 3.39 1.41 4.71
CA ILE A 332 1.94 1.35 5.00
C ILE A 332 1.12 2.15 3.99
N ILE A 333 1.57 3.36 3.64
CA ILE A 333 0.82 4.24 2.73
C ILE A 333 1.15 4.02 1.26
N SER A 334 2.10 3.14 0.91
CA SER A 334 2.61 2.93 -0.44
C SER A 334 1.51 2.59 -1.45
N ILE A 335 0.68 1.60 -1.13
CA ILE A 335 -0.40 1.14 -2.01
C ILE A 335 -1.51 2.19 -2.17
N PRO A 336 -2.03 2.81 -1.10
CA PRO A 336 -2.94 3.94 -1.23
C PRO A 336 -2.40 5.06 -2.11
N MET A 337 -1.13 5.41 -1.94
CA MET A 337 -0.49 6.47 -2.75
C MET A 337 -0.36 6.08 -4.22
N ALA A 338 0.01 4.82 -4.50
CA ALA A 338 0.02 4.31 -5.87
C ALA A 338 -1.36 4.41 -6.53
N ALA A 339 -2.42 4.07 -5.77
CA ALA A 339 -3.80 4.18 -6.25
C ALA A 339 -4.19 5.62 -6.59
N VAL A 340 -3.80 6.58 -5.74
CA VAL A 340 -4.04 8.01 -5.98
C VAL A 340 -3.29 8.51 -7.20
N ILE A 341 -1.99 8.19 -7.31
CA ILE A 341 -1.15 8.58 -8.45
C ILE A 341 -1.71 8.00 -9.76
N GLN A 342 -2.09 6.72 -9.75
CA GLN A 342 -2.68 6.07 -10.93
C GLN A 342 -3.99 6.77 -11.32
N LEU A 343 -4.85 7.10 -10.36
CA LEU A 343 -6.14 7.73 -10.63
C LEU A 343 -6.00 9.16 -11.16
N ILE A 344 -5.03 9.93 -10.66
CA ILE A 344 -4.70 11.26 -11.18
C ILE A 344 -4.18 11.13 -12.62
N TRP A 345 -3.35 10.13 -12.91
CA TRP A 345 -2.83 9.86 -14.24
C TRP A 345 -3.95 9.48 -15.22
N GLU A 346 -4.81 8.54 -14.84
CA GLU A 346 -5.99 8.12 -15.62
C GLU A 346 -6.89 9.34 -15.94
N PHE A 347 -7.19 10.14 -14.93
CA PHE A 347 -8.04 11.32 -15.08
C PHE A 347 -7.43 12.37 -16.04
N HIS A 348 -6.14 12.63 -15.92
CA HIS A 348 -5.45 13.58 -16.80
C HIS A 348 -5.39 13.07 -18.25
N TRP A 349 -5.20 11.77 -18.43
CA TRP A 349 -5.18 11.14 -19.75
C TRP A 349 -6.56 11.16 -20.43
N ASP A 350 -7.61 10.93 -19.66
CA ASP A 350 -9.00 11.01 -20.15
C ASP A 350 -9.35 12.44 -20.58
N GLU A 351 -8.96 13.46 -19.79
CA GLU A 351 -9.15 14.87 -20.14
C GLU A 351 -8.41 15.25 -21.44
N LEU A 352 -7.15 14.86 -21.57
CA LEU A 352 -6.35 15.07 -22.79
C LEU A 352 -6.93 14.34 -24.01
N SER A 353 -7.51 13.18 -23.81
CA SER A 353 -8.10 12.37 -24.87
C SER A 353 -9.42 13.00 -25.37
N GLN A 354 -10.22 13.53 -24.45
CA GLN A 354 -11.45 14.25 -24.77
C GLN A 354 -11.16 15.58 -25.51
N ASP A 355 -10.17 16.36 -25.04
CA ASP A 355 -9.76 17.60 -25.70
C ASP A 355 -9.20 17.33 -27.12
N LYS A 356 -8.43 16.25 -27.30
CA LYS A 356 -7.95 15.83 -28.63
C LYS A 356 -9.08 15.33 -29.52
N ALA A 357 -10.07 14.63 -28.99
CA ALA A 357 -11.23 14.19 -29.72
C ALA A 357 -12.09 15.38 -30.17
N ALA A 358 -12.27 16.39 -29.30
CA ALA A 358 -12.98 17.62 -29.61
C ALA A 358 -12.22 18.49 -30.64
N ALA A 359 -10.89 18.60 -30.51
CA ALA A 359 -10.03 19.38 -31.42
C ALA A 359 -9.87 18.73 -32.81
N THR A 360 -10.00 17.41 -32.93
CA THR A 360 -9.88 16.69 -34.21
C THR A 360 -11.20 16.56 -34.96
N GLY A 361 -12.31 17.14 -34.46
CA GLY A 361 -13.61 17.05 -35.14
C GLY A 361 -14.08 15.60 -35.33
N ARG A 362 -13.61 14.67 -34.49
CA ARG A 362 -14.07 13.29 -34.51
C ARG A 362 -15.50 13.27 -33.99
N ASP A 363 -16.42 13.21 -34.92
CA ASP A 363 -17.83 13.01 -34.63
C ASP A 363 -18.07 11.82 -33.70
N GLN A 364 -19.14 11.89 -32.90
CA GLN A 364 -19.62 10.76 -32.06
C GLN A 364 -19.70 9.45 -32.83
N LEU A 365 -19.94 9.51 -34.14
CA LEU A 365 -19.94 8.39 -35.09
C LEU A 365 -18.57 7.70 -35.20
N SER A 366 -17.46 8.45 -35.23
CA SER A 366 -16.12 7.83 -35.30
C SER A 366 -15.70 7.18 -33.98
N LEU A 367 -16.19 7.70 -32.86
CA LEU A 367 -15.98 7.10 -31.54
C LEU A 367 -16.77 5.80 -31.37
N LEU A 368 -18.04 5.80 -31.80
CA LEU A 368 -18.89 4.61 -31.85
C LEU A 368 -18.32 3.53 -32.78
N ARG A 369 -17.75 3.94 -33.91
CA ARG A 369 -17.10 3.02 -34.85
C ARG A 369 -15.84 2.38 -34.23
N TYR A 370 -15.03 3.16 -33.51
CA TYR A 370 -13.85 2.63 -32.80
C TYR A 370 -14.27 1.66 -31.69
N GLN A 371 -15.28 2.02 -30.91
CA GLN A 371 -15.81 1.16 -29.82
C GLN A 371 -16.43 -0.15 -30.38
N THR A 372 -17.18 -0.06 -31.49
CA THR A 372 -17.71 -1.26 -32.15
C THR A 372 -16.60 -2.15 -32.70
N THR A 373 -15.55 -1.56 -33.28
CA THR A 373 -14.40 -2.34 -33.79
C THR A 373 -13.62 -3.01 -32.65
N GLN A 374 -13.45 -2.34 -31.52
CA GLN A 374 -12.86 -2.96 -30.32
C GLN A 374 -13.75 -4.08 -29.76
N LEU A 375 -15.05 -3.86 -29.69
CA LEU A 375 -15.98 -4.87 -29.19
C LEU A 375 -15.96 -6.13 -30.06
N ILE A 376 -15.90 -5.98 -31.38
CA ILE A 376 -15.74 -7.07 -32.32
C ILE A 376 -14.42 -7.82 -32.10
N ALA A 377 -13.32 -7.10 -31.91
CA ALA A 377 -12.01 -7.68 -31.65
C ALA A 377 -11.98 -8.47 -30.32
N ASP A 378 -12.56 -7.89 -29.25
CA ASP A 378 -12.66 -8.53 -27.93
C ASP A 378 -13.58 -9.78 -27.98
N MET A 379 -14.68 -9.70 -28.72
CA MET A 379 -15.56 -10.86 -28.94
C MET A 379 -14.86 -11.99 -29.73
N GLN A 380 -14.11 -11.65 -30.77
CA GLN A 380 -13.31 -12.60 -31.52
C GLN A 380 -12.19 -13.24 -30.68
N GLU A 381 -11.57 -12.49 -29.80
CA GLU A 381 -10.55 -13.00 -28.88
C GLU A 381 -11.18 -13.94 -27.84
N GLN A 382 -12.33 -13.57 -27.28
CA GLN A 382 -13.10 -14.43 -26.38
C GLN A 382 -13.62 -15.70 -27.09
N TYR A 383 -14.03 -15.58 -28.34
CA TYR A 383 -14.44 -16.73 -29.17
C TYR A 383 -13.26 -17.69 -29.38
N ARG A 384 -12.07 -17.17 -29.78
CA ARG A 384 -10.87 -18.01 -29.95
C ARG A 384 -10.42 -18.67 -28.64
N ALA A 385 -10.58 -17.99 -27.50
CA ALA A 385 -10.27 -18.54 -26.19
C ALA A 385 -11.30 -19.64 -25.76
N ARG A 386 -12.58 -19.52 -26.17
CA ARG A 386 -13.62 -20.52 -25.89
C ARG A 386 -13.55 -21.73 -26.82
N THR A 387 -13.29 -21.53 -28.12
CA THR A 387 -13.12 -22.65 -29.08
C THR A 387 -11.91 -23.52 -28.73
N ALA A 388 -10.94 -22.99 -28.03
CA ALA A 388 -9.84 -23.80 -27.48
C ALA A 388 -10.24 -24.64 -26.24
N MET A 389 -11.41 -24.41 -25.64
CA MET A 389 -11.88 -25.11 -24.43
C MET A 389 -13.14 -25.97 -24.62
N GLU A 390 -14.00 -25.71 -25.59
CA GLU A 390 -15.25 -26.45 -25.78
C GLU A 390 -15.53 -26.66 -27.28
N GLU A 391 -15.25 -27.85 -27.79
CA GLU A 391 -15.82 -28.35 -29.04
C GLU A 391 -17.30 -28.74 -28.78
N ALA A 392 -18.21 -28.16 -29.58
CA ALA A 392 -19.61 -28.50 -29.82
C ALA A 392 -20.64 -28.06 -28.77
N ASP A 393 -21.32 -26.92 -28.91
CA ASP A 393 -22.80 -26.78 -28.89
C ASP A 393 -23.38 -25.35 -28.95
N ASN A 394 -22.59 -24.30 -29.27
CA ASN A 394 -23.11 -22.93 -29.28
C ASN A 394 -22.88 -22.11 -30.56
N ASP A 395 -22.63 -22.76 -31.70
CA ASP A 395 -22.28 -22.09 -32.98
C ASP A 395 -23.34 -21.10 -33.50
N LEU A 396 -24.64 -21.29 -33.18
CA LEU A 396 -25.71 -20.49 -33.75
C LEU A 396 -25.91 -19.11 -33.13
N VAL A 397 -25.60 -18.96 -31.86
CA VAL A 397 -25.78 -17.68 -31.12
C VAL A 397 -24.61 -16.72 -31.37
N GLU A 398 -23.43 -17.26 -31.56
CA GLU A 398 -22.22 -16.47 -31.82
C GLU A 398 -22.16 -16.00 -33.27
N GLU A 399 -22.56 -16.83 -34.24
CA GLU A 399 -22.68 -16.45 -35.65
C GLU A 399 -23.71 -15.34 -35.87
N THR A 400 -24.81 -15.35 -35.12
CA THR A 400 -25.83 -14.28 -35.17
C THR A 400 -25.34 -12.99 -34.55
N ALA A 401 -24.55 -13.02 -33.47
CA ALA A 401 -23.99 -11.84 -32.83
C ALA A 401 -22.91 -11.17 -33.70
N GLU A 402 -22.07 -11.96 -34.38
CA GLU A 402 -21.09 -11.47 -35.37
C GLU A 402 -21.77 -10.83 -36.58
N ALA A 403 -22.83 -11.45 -37.11
CA ALA A 403 -23.62 -10.90 -38.20
C ALA A 403 -24.26 -9.56 -37.84
N ILE A 404 -24.86 -9.43 -36.65
CA ILE A 404 -25.47 -8.18 -36.17
C ILE A 404 -24.40 -7.08 -35.98
N ALA A 405 -23.22 -7.40 -35.44
CA ALA A 405 -22.15 -6.45 -35.27
C ALA A 405 -21.56 -5.98 -36.62
N ALA A 406 -21.45 -6.87 -37.60
CA ALA A 406 -21.02 -6.52 -38.96
C ALA A 406 -22.06 -5.67 -39.70
N ASP A 407 -23.36 -5.96 -39.55
CA ASP A 407 -24.45 -5.14 -40.11
C ASP A 407 -24.51 -3.74 -39.50
N LEU A 408 -24.29 -3.64 -38.20
CA LEU A 408 -24.22 -2.33 -37.50
C LEU A 408 -23.04 -1.49 -38.00
N ALA A 409 -21.87 -2.11 -38.21
CA ALA A 409 -20.69 -1.43 -38.75
C ALA A 409 -20.91 -0.94 -40.19
N THR A 410 -21.63 -1.73 -41.05
CA THR A 410 -21.95 -1.32 -42.42
C THR A 410 -22.99 -0.22 -42.48
N LEU A 411 -24.00 -0.23 -41.60
CA LEU A 411 -25.00 0.84 -41.49
C LEU A 411 -24.37 2.17 -41.05
N LEU A 412 -23.42 2.11 -40.09
CA LEU A 412 -22.65 3.30 -39.68
C LEU A 412 -21.75 3.84 -40.80
N GLN A 413 -21.25 2.98 -41.69
CA GLN A 413 -20.49 3.40 -42.86
C GLN A 413 -21.40 4.04 -43.94
N GLN A 414 -22.59 3.54 -44.14
CA GLN A 414 -23.58 4.07 -45.11
C GLN A 414 -24.06 5.47 -44.68
N GLN A 415 -24.36 5.67 -43.39
CA GLN A 415 -24.75 6.98 -42.87
C GLN A 415 -23.65 8.06 -43.01
N GLN A 416 -22.38 7.66 -42.94
CA GLN A 416 -21.26 8.61 -43.20
C GLN A 416 -21.10 8.97 -44.67
N GLY A 417 -21.45 8.06 -45.59
CA GLY A 417 -21.41 8.29 -47.05
C GLY A 417 -22.51 9.25 -47.53
N GLU A 418 -23.65 9.27 -46.85
CA GLU A 418 -24.77 10.18 -47.21
C GLU A 418 -24.64 11.60 -46.62
N GLN A 419 -23.67 11.89 -45.72
CA GLN A 419 -23.47 13.21 -45.10
C GLN A 419 -22.32 14.02 -45.71
N LEU A 420 -21.69 13.54 -46.79
CA LEU A 420 -20.70 14.33 -47.55
C LEU A 420 -21.38 14.93 -48.79
N PRO A 421 -21.43 16.29 -48.94
CA PRO A 421 -21.99 16.96 -50.09
C PRO A 421 -21.20 16.72 -51.37
#